data_b3a480c3a7c0b9986979961b4cd12319
#
_entry.id   b3a480c3a7c0b9986979961b4cd12319
#
_cell.length_a   1.000
_cell.length_b   1.000
_cell.length_c   1.000
_cell.angle_alpha   90.00
_cell.angle_beta   90.00
_cell.angle_gamma   90.00
#
_symmetry.space_group_name_H-M   'P 1'
#
loop_
_entity.id
_entity.type
_entity.pdbx_description
1 polymer ?
#
loop_
_entity_poly.entity_id
_entity_poly.type
_entity_poly.pdbx_seq_one_letter_code
_entity_poly.pdbx_strand_id
1 'polypeptide(L)'
;MRKLLSATAVAFVMVAAGSSLAQQSAAIANPANAYREVKDDNLMVPSLKRTVGQLDDMDVMGPDGTKIGEVEDVLMDASGQPVAVVVDVEHGVGIGDKEVIVGLDHLRDDGRTLTTALTNAQLGTLPIWDD
;
A
#
# COMPACT_ATOMS: atom_id res chain seq x y z
N MET A 1 18.36 36.43 -49.02
CA MET A 1 17.97 36.27 -48.50
C MET A 1 17.52 35.78 -47.63
N ARG A 2 17.37 35.50 -47.23
CA ARG A 2 16.93 35.18 -46.45
C ARG A 2 16.50 34.58 -45.66
N LYS A 3 16.43 34.22 -45.21
CA LYS A 3 15.97 33.78 -44.56
C LYS A 3 15.65 33.26 -43.66
N LEU A 4 15.55 32.97 -43.18
CA LEU A 4 15.19 32.62 -42.41
C LEU A 4 14.84 32.11 -41.56
N LEU A 5 14.78 31.81 -41.11
CA LEU A 5 14.40 31.47 -40.34
C LEU A 5 14.02 30.91 -39.51
N SER A 6 13.88 30.53 -39.15
CA SER A 6 13.57 30.18 -38.55
C SER A 6 13.32 29.68 -37.67
N ALA A 7 13.17 29.24 -37.11
CA ALA A 7 13.07 28.80 -36.38
C ALA A 7 12.72 28.43 -35.50
N THR A 8 12.46 28.11 -35.03
CA THR A 8 12.16 27.88 -34.31
C THR A 8 11.76 27.27 -33.47
N ALA A 9 11.58 26.84 -33.01
CA ALA A 9 11.26 26.34 -32.37
C ALA A 9 11.02 25.80 -31.51
N VAL A 10 10.86 25.47 -31.02
CA VAL A 10 10.69 25.04 -30.38
C VAL A 10 10.37 24.45 -29.46
N ALA A 11 10.18 24.06 -29.02
CA ALA A 11 10.08 23.51 -28.32
C ALA A 11 9.71 23.21 -27.24
N PHE A 12 9.60 23.07 -26.82
CA PHE A 12 9.44 22.89 -25.82
C PHE A 12 8.68 22.22 -25.13
N VAL A 13 8.44 21.96 -24.69
CA VAL A 13 7.58 21.43 -24.35
C VAL A 13 7.71 20.46 -23.50
N MET A 14 8.33 19.83 -23.41
CA MET A 14 8.57 18.98 -22.63
C MET A 14 8.25 19.04 -21.35
N VAL A 15 8.10 19.87 -20.88
CA VAL A 15 7.76 20.08 -19.65
C VAL A 15 6.58 19.38 -19.17
N ALA A 16 5.64 19.09 -19.90
CA ALA A 16 4.43 18.44 -19.49
C ALA A 16 4.68 17.08 -18.85
N ALA A 17 5.72 16.41 -19.28
CA ALA A 17 6.00 15.12 -18.72
C ALA A 17 6.32 15.19 -17.23
N GLY A 18 7.05 16.20 -16.82
CA GLY A 18 7.34 16.37 -15.43
C GLY A 18 6.10 16.65 -14.61
N SER A 19 5.18 17.39 -15.15
CA SER A 19 3.96 17.66 -14.45
C SER A 19 3.12 16.41 -14.23
N SER A 20 3.11 15.53 -15.19
CA SER A 20 2.37 14.28 -15.05
C SER A 20 2.89 13.44 -13.91
N LEU A 21 4.21 13.35 -13.78
CA LEU A 21 4.79 12.60 -12.69
C LEU A 21 4.45 13.20 -11.33
N ALA A 22 4.47 14.51 -11.24
CA ALA A 22 4.12 15.17 -10.01
C ALA A 22 2.66 14.92 -9.63
N GLN A 23 1.79 14.88 -10.61
CA GLN A 23 0.38 14.59 -10.35
C GLN A 23 0.17 13.18 -9.86
N GLN A 24 0.92 12.22 -10.39
CA GLN A 24 0.83 10.86 -9.93
C GLN A 24 1.26 10.74 -8.48
N SER A 25 2.32 11.43 -8.10
CA SER A 25 2.76 11.42 -6.72
C SER A 25 1.70 12.01 -5.79
N ALA A 26 1.07 13.08 -6.23
CA ALA A 26 0.03 13.70 -5.43
C ALA A 26 -1.17 12.76 -5.25
N ALA A 27 -1.48 11.97 -6.27
CA ALA A 27 -2.60 11.04 -6.17
C ALA A 27 -2.38 9.97 -5.11
N ILE A 28 -1.14 9.65 -4.82
CA ILE A 28 -0.83 8.64 -3.80
C ILE A 28 -0.99 9.19 -2.39
N ALA A 29 -1.11 10.49 -2.25
CA ALA A 29 -1.18 11.11 -0.94
C ALA A 29 -2.44 10.79 -0.16
N ASN A 30 -3.45 10.18 -0.78
CA ASN A 30 -4.70 9.88 -0.10
C ASN A 30 -5.06 8.42 -0.28
N PRO A 31 -4.31 7.51 0.34
CA PRO A 31 -4.47 6.08 0.09
C PRO A 31 -5.80 5.52 0.52
N ALA A 32 -6.40 6.05 1.57
CA ALA A 32 -7.67 5.51 2.05
C ALA A 32 -8.78 5.62 1.01
N ASN A 33 -8.71 6.62 0.13
CA ASN A 33 -9.71 6.77 -0.92
C ASN A 33 -9.39 5.96 -2.18
N ALA A 34 -8.20 5.41 -2.25
CA ALA A 34 -7.75 4.65 -3.41
C ALA A 34 -8.01 3.15 -3.27
N TYR A 35 -8.40 2.69 -2.09
CA TYR A 35 -8.54 1.27 -1.80
C TYR A 35 -9.96 0.91 -1.47
N ARG A 36 -10.29 -0.36 -1.73
CA ARG A 36 -11.57 -0.94 -1.34
C ARG A 36 -11.31 -2.28 -0.68
N GLU A 37 -12.17 -2.63 0.26
CA GLU A 37 -12.11 -3.95 0.86
C GLU A 37 -12.45 -5.02 -0.15
N VAL A 38 -11.73 -6.13 -0.09
CA VAL A 38 -12.07 -7.30 -0.87
C VAL A 38 -13.11 -8.09 -0.11
N LYS A 39 -14.27 -8.31 -0.72
CA LYS A 39 -15.37 -9.05 -0.09
C LYS A 39 -15.36 -10.53 -0.45
N ASP A 40 -14.57 -10.93 -1.43
CA ASP A 40 -14.53 -12.31 -1.91
C ASP A 40 -13.44 -13.07 -1.17
N ASP A 41 -13.84 -13.90 -0.21
CA ASP A 41 -12.91 -14.69 0.60
C ASP A 41 -12.11 -15.69 -0.23
N ASN A 42 -12.58 -16.02 -1.42
CA ASN A 42 -11.90 -16.99 -2.27
C ASN A 42 -10.89 -16.35 -3.22
N LEU A 43 -10.81 -15.02 -3.23
CA LEU A 43 -9.84 -14.34 -4.08
C LEU A 43 -8.44 -14.66 -3.59
N MET A 44 -7.58 -15.04 -4.54
CA MET A 44 -6.19 -15.38 -4.22
C MET A 44 -5.35 -14.10 -4.15
N VAL A 45 -4.48 -14.05 -3.15
CA VAL A 45 -3.46 -13.00 -3.02
C VAL A 45 -2.14 -13.63 -3.40
N PRO A 46 -1.68 -13.45 -4.65
CA PRO A 46 -0.55 -14.23 -5.17
C PRO A 46 0.76 -14.03 -4.42
N SER A 47 1.02 -12.81 -3.96
CA SER A 47 2.27 -12.52 -3.27
C SER A 47 2.40 -13.27 -1.95
N LEU A 48 1.30 -13.62 -1.33
CA LEU A 48 1.29 -14.36 -0.07
C LEU A 48 0.83 -15.81 -0.25
N LYS A 49 0.36 -16.16 -1.45
CA LYS A 49 -0.09 -17.51 -1.77
C LYS A 49 -1.21 -18.00 -0.87
N ARG A 50 -2.08 -17.09 -0.49
CA ARG A 50 -3.23 -17.36 0.34
C ARG A 50 -4.44 -16.65 -0.22
N THR A 51 -5.61 -17.19 0.10
CA THR A 51 -6.86 -16.50 -0.22
C THR A 51 -7.14 -15.41 0.81
N VAL A 52 -8.03 -14.51 0.47
CA VAL A 52 -8.46 -13.45 1.38
C VAL A 52 -8.99 -14.06 2.69
N GLY A 53 -9.79 -15.11 2.60
CA GLY A 53 -10.33 -15.77 3.78
C GLY A 53 -9.25 -16.41 4.65
N GLN A 54 -8.17 -16.89 4.04
CA GLN A 54 -7.05 -17.45 4.79
C GLN A 54 -6.22 -16.39 5.48
N LEU A 55 -6.19 -15.19 4.93
CA LEU A 55 -5.45 -14.07 5.53
C LEU A 55 -6.20 -13.45 6.69
N ASP A 56 -7.53 -13.55 6.67
CA ASP A 56 -8.36 -12.97 7.71
C ASP A 56 -7.96 -13.54 9.07
N ASP A 57 -7.73 -12.67 10.04
CA ASP A 57 -7.31 -13.01 11.39
C ASP A 57 -5.93 -13.63 11.53
N MET A 58 -5.11 -13.63 10.46
CA MET A 58 -3.73 -14.08 10.60
C MET A 58 -2.92 -13.10 11.44
N ASP A 59 -2.07 -13.66 12.29
CA ASP A 59 -1.17 -12.85 13.09
C ASP A 59 -0.09 -12.23 12.23
N VAL A 60 0.27 -11.00 12.55
CA VAL A 60 1.39 -10.30 11.91
C VAL A 60 2.49 -10.11 12.94
N MET A 61 3.66 -10.62 12.64
CA MET A 61 4.82 -10.58 13.53
C MET A 61 5.81 -9.52 13.05
N GLY A 62 6.37 -8.81 14.00
CA GLY A 62 7.39 -7.80 13.71
C GLY A 62 8.78 -8.37 13.55
N PRO A 63 9.78 -7.50 13.30
CA PRO A 63 11.13 -7.95 13.03
C PRO A 63 11.81 -8.64 14.23
N ASP A 64 11.33 -8.40 15.42
CA ASP A 64 11.88 -9.04 16.63
C ASP A 64 11.11 -10.31 16.99
N GLY A 65 10.16 -10.75 16.18
CA GLY A 65 9.38 -11.93 16.45
C GLY A 65 8.20 -11.71 17.38
N THR A 66 7.89 -10.46 17.70
CA THR A 66 6.78 -10.12 18.56
C THR A 66 5.54 -9.87 17.70
N LYS A 67 4.40 -10.37 18.15
CA LYS A 67 3.15 -10.11 17.44
C LYS A 67 2.81 -8.63 17.52
N ILE A 68 2.52 -8.03 16.36
CA ILE A 68 2.17 -6.61 16.31
C ILE A 68 0.69 -6.40 16.03
N GLY A 69 0.00 -7.39 15.53
CA GLY A 69 -1.41 -7.27 15.24
C GLY A 69 -1.94 -8.43 14.43
N GLU A 70 -3.13 -8.25 13.89
CA GLU A 70 -3.81 -9.26 13.08
C GLU A 70 -4.36 -8.63 11.82
N VAL A 71 -4.46 -9.42 10.77
CA VAL A 71 -5.08 -8.95 9.53
C VAL A 71 -6.58 -8.82 9.75
N GLU A 72 -7.11 -7.64 9.47
CA GLU A 72 -8.54 -7.35 9.58
C GLU A 72 -9.22 -7.48 8.23
N ASP A 73 -8.64 -6.87 7.20
CA ASP A 73 -9.20 -6.85 5.86
C ASP A 73 -8.09 -6.91 4.83
N VAL A 74 -8.44 -7.31 3.61
CA VAL A 74 -7.57 -7.20 2.46
C VAL A 74 -8.13 -6.11 1.56
N LEU A 75 -7.25 -5.26 1.05
CA LEU A 75 -7.62 -4.12 0.23
C LEU A 75 -7.16 -4.32 -1.20
N MET A 76 -8.00 -3.86 -2.13
CA MET A 76 -7.69 -3.90 -3.55
C MET A 76 -7.64 -2.48 -4.10
N ASP A 77 -6.94 -2.33 -5.22
CA ASP A 77 -6.91 -1.06 -5.94
C ASP A 77 -8.11 -0.93 -6.87
N ALA A 78 -8.13 0.13 -7.67
CA ALA A 78 -9.24 0.40 -8.58
C ALA A 78 -9.39 -0.66 -9.67
N SER A 79 -8.34 -1.42 -9.95
CA SER A 79 -8.38 -2.50 -10.95
C SER A 79 -8.86 -3.82 -10.36
N GLY A 80 -9.08 -3.88 -9.05
CA GLY A 80 -9.53 -5.10 -8.38
C GLY A 80 -8.39 -6.01 -7.93
N GLN A 81 -7.15 -5.53 -7.97
CA GLN A 81 -5.99 -6.32 -7.55
C GLN A 81 -5.71 -6.12 -6.07
N PRO A 82 -5.49 -7.19 -5.30
CA PRO A 82 -5.08 -7.04 -3.91
C PRO A 82 -3.74 -6.34 -3.83
N VAL A 83 -3.65 -5.30 -3.02
CA VAL A 83 -2.41 -4.50 -2.92
C VAL A 83 -1.98 -4.25 -1.49
N ALA A 84 -2.86 -4.42 -0.52
CA ALA A 84 -2.55 -4.11 0.87
C ALA A 84 -3.46 -4.91 1.80
N VAL A 85 -3.13 -4.89 3.08
CA VAL A 85 -4.02 -5.42 4.12
C VAL A 85 -4.22 -4.34 5.17
N VAL A 86 -5.33 -4.44 5.88
CA VAL A 86 -5.56 -3.66 7.08
C VAL A 86 -5.10 -4.50 8.26
N VAL A 87 -4.21 -3.97 9.06
CA VAL A 87 -3.70 -4.64 10.24
C VAL A 87 -4.27 -3.93 11.46
N ASP A 88 -4.98 -4.68 12.30
CA ASP A 88 -5.45 -4.18 13.59
C ASP A 88 -4.27 -4.30 14.55
N VAL A 89 -3.64 -3.18 14.86
CA VAL A 89 -2.42 -3.15 15.65
C VAL A 89 -2.76 -3.33 17.12
N GLU A 90 -2.06 -4.25 17.76
CA GLU A 90 -2.36 -4.58 19.15
C GLU A 90 -1.94 -3.49 20.10
N HIS A 91 -2.65 -3.47 21.21
CA HIS A 91 -2.34 -2.60 22.31
C HIS A 91 -0.96 -2.94 22.85
N GLY A 92 -0.14 -1.94 23.07
CA GLY A 92 1.21 -2.17 23.57
C GLY A 92 2.31 -2.13 22.55
N VAL A 93 1.97 -2.03 21.26
CA VAL A 93 2.98 -1.84 20.21
C VAL A 93 3.50 -0.40 20.20
N GLY A 94 2.85 0.49 20.91
CA GLY A 94 3.31 1.87 21.04
C GLY A 94 2.55 2.87 20.19
N ILE A 95 1.63 2.41 19.35
CA ILE A 95 0.83 3.32 18.52
C ILE A 95 -0.66 3.26 18.88
N GLY A 96 -1.02 2.45 19.87
CA GLY A 96 -2.40 2.31 20.32
C GLY A 96 -3.19 1.35 19.45
N ASP A 97 -4.49 1.27 19.69
CA ASP A 97 -5.38 0.43 18.90
C ASP A 97 -5.74 1.17 17.63
N LYS A 98 -5.11 0.79 16.53
CA LYS A 98 -5.35 1.41 15.24
C LYS A 98 -5.35 0.38 14.14
N GLU A 99 -6.14 0.65 13.13
CA GLU A 99 -6.12 -0.13 11.91
C GLU A 99 -5.29 0.62 10.89
N VAL A 100 -4.19 0.03 10.49
CA VAL A 100 -3.26 0.67 9.56
C VAL A 100 -3.20 -0.11 8.25
N ILE A 101 -2.91 0.59 7.17
CA ILE A 101 -2.79 -0.01 5.85
C ILE A 101 -1.34 -0.42 5.63
N VAL A 102 -1.12 -1.71 5.44
CA VAL A 102 0.21 -2.26 5.19
C VAL A 102 0.25 -2.83 3.78
N GLY A 103 1.16 -2.32 2.95
CA GLY A 103 1.32 -2.83 1.60
C GLY A 103 1.75 -4.29 1.60
N LEU A 104 1.28 -5.05 0.62
CA LEU A 104 1.63 -6.47 0.53
C LEU A 104 3.12 -6.69 0.36
N ASP A 105 3.83 -5.73 -0.21
CA ASP A 105 5.28 -5.82 -0.40
C ASP A 105 6.06 -5.74 0.92
N HIS A 106 5.41 -5.37 2.01
CA HIS A 106 6.03 -5.35 3.33
C HIS A 106 5.75 -6.61 4.14
N LEU A 107 5.05 -7.57 3.56
CA LEU A 107 4.62 -8.77 4.27
C LEU A 107 5.18 -10.02 3.62
N ARG A 108 5.47 -11.01 4.45
CA ARG A 108 5.88 -12.34 4.01
C ARG A 108 5.09 -13.38 4.78
N ASP A 109 4.84 -14.48 4.12
CA ASP A 109 4.14 -15.60 4.73
C ASP A 109 5.20 -16.62 5.18
N ASP A 110 5.25 -16.91 6.47
CA ASP A 110 6.21 -17.88 6.99
C ASP A 110 5.57 -19.27 7.21
N GLY A 111 4.35 -19.46 6.75
CA GLY A 111 3.63 -20.72 6.86
C GLY A 111 2.52 -20.73 7.90
N ARG A 112 2.64 -19.94 8.95
CA ARG A 112 1.64 -19.84 10.00
C ARG A 112 1.19 -18.42 10.24
N THR A 113 2.11 -17.48 10.10
CA THR A 113 1.86 -16.08 10.37
C THR A 113 2.40 -15.27 9.22
N LEU A 114 2.05 -14.02 9.19
CA LEU A 114 2.70 -13.05 8.30
C LEU A 114 3.78 -12.37 9.10
N THR A 115 4.86 -12.00 8.43
CA THR A 115 5.95 -11.26 9.06
C THR A 115 6.20 -9.97 8.30
N THR A 116 6.67 -8.96 9.00
CA THR A 116 7.06 -7.70 8.40
C THR A 116 8.37 -7.23 8.99
N ALA A 117 9.16 -6.52 8.19
CA ALA A 117 10.37 -5.89 8.67
C ALA A 117 10.11 -4.48 9.18
N LEU A 118 8.87 -4.00 9.12
CA LEU A 118 8.54 -2.68 9.60
C LEU A 118 8.67 -2.60 11.12
N THR A 119 9.32 -1.55 11.60
CA THR A 119 9.44 -1.31 13.04
C THR A 119 8.16 -0.67 13.55
N ASN A 120 8.01 -0.62 14.87
CA ASN A 120 6.87 0.06 15.48
C ASN A 120 6.79 1.52 15.07
N ALA A 121 7.95 2.18 14.97
CA ALA A 121 7.99 3.57 14.53
C ALA A 121 7.48 3.72 13.10
N GLN A 122 7.83 2.79 12.23
CA GLN A 122 7.38 2.81 10.84
C GLN A 122 5.89 2.51 10.76
N LEU A 123 5.38 1.59 11.57
CA LEU A 123 3.95 1.31 11.61
C LEU A 123 3.16 2.54 12.00
N GLY A 124 3.69 3.34 12.90
CA GLY A 124 3.03 4.57 13.34
C GLY A 124 2.91 5.63 12.24
N THR A 125 3.67 5.49 11.15
CA THR A 125 3.62 6.44 10.04
C THR A 125 2.72 5.97 8.91
N LEU A 126 2.18 4.76 8.98
CA LEU A 126 1.35 4.22 7.91
C LEU A 126 -0.04 4.86 7.92
N PRO A 127 -0.68 4.90 6.75
CA PRO A 127 -2.03 5.43 6.68
C PRO A 127 -2.98 4.62 7.55
N ILE A 128 -3.94 5.30 8.14
CA ILE A 128 -4.97 4.66 8.94
C ILE A 128 -6.13 4.31 8.04
N TRP A 129 -6.67 3.11 8.23
CA TRP A 129 -7.87 2.68 7.52
C TRP A 129 -9.08 3.10 8.32
N ASP A 130 -9.99 3.77 7.65
CA ASP A 130 -11.20 4.28 8.27
C ASP A 130 -12.35 3.86 7.36
N ASP A 131 -13.04 2.79 7.72
CA ASP A 131 -14.14 2.25 6.92
C ASP A 131 -15.50 2.84 7.26
#